data_f922d727247f356674b9e60085c6308f
#
_entry.id   f922d727247f356674b9e60085c6308f
#
_cell.length_a   1.000
_cell.length_b   1.000
_cell.length_c   1.000
_cell.angle_alpha   90.00
_cell.angle_beta   90.00
_cell.angle_gamma   90.00
#
_symmetry.space_group_name_H-M   'P 1'
#
loop_
_entity.id
_entity.type
_entity.pdbx_description
1 polymer ?
#
loop_
_entity_poly.entity_id
_entity_poly.type
_entity_poly.pdbx_seq_one_letter_code
_entity_poly.pdbx_strand_id
1 'polypeptide(L)'
;MKIKETQNISMTKNRKINVMIILKGISTSSYIGVGAVKKVETHEDLMDIRGGEIVVVSRASRDMLSHLKKAGGVVTDYGGITSHVAIVLREMAVPCIVGTGRGTDVLEDGMLITVDGKTGNIYRGFMEREKEKEFFEIYNPSTNIKVNLNVPEIAEKVAPFADGVGSIRIENMVLRTGKHPLTLLNDGRLTDVIVGGLKKIANAFYPKPVWFRTFDIPTDELKRLEGGDVEPDERNPLLGIRGIQKDLKNIEILKAEFRAIKKLLDEGYSNLGVKIPFLRDVSEYTLSKQAMREVGLRPHKDLDFGASIETPSAVFTFDELVREGLDFVTLGMSDLTMCALAVDRRGVKVAKHFNLMHPGVLKMVELVIRKCNENGIESCICGHAASDEKIVRKLIEFGISSISTNPDQILKIRRTVYNAENGRIMRGFGGI
;
A
#
# COMPACT_ATOMS: atom_id res chain seq x y z
N MET A 1 -27.20 5.43 -31.55
CA MET A 1 -28.22 5.98 -30.62
C MET A 1 -27.50 6.76 -29.55
N LYS A 2 -27.53 8.11 -29.64
CA LYS A 2 -26.77 9.03 -28.77
C LYS A 2 -27.52 9.18 -27.44
N ILE A 3 -26.92 8.75 -26.35
CA ILE A 3 -27.42 9.06 -25.00
C ILE A 3 -26.68 10.33 -24.54
N LYS A 4 -27.41 11.45 -24.55
CA LYS A 4 -27.02 12.67 -23.84
C LYS A 4 -27.55 12.55 -22.41
N GLU A 5 -26.68 12.24 -21.45
CA GLU A 5 -27.01 12.48 -20.05
C GLU A 5 -26.37 13.80 -19.61
N THR A 6 -27.21 14.82 -19.58
CA THR A 6 -26.93 16.12 -18.95
C THR A 6 -27.38 16.00 -17.49
N GLN A 7 -26.50 15.74 -16.55
CA GLN A 7 -26.82 15.86 -15.13
C GLN A 7 -26.67 17.32 -14.70
N ASN A 8 -27.80 17.92 -14.31
CA ASN A 8 -27.87 19.23 -13.67
C ASN A 8 -27.32 19.14 -12.25
N ILE A 9 -26.21 19.80 -11.98
CA ILE A 9 -25.67 20.01 -10.62
C ILE A 9 -26.07 21.40 -10.15
N SER A 10 -26.64 21.44 -8.96
CA SER A 10 -27.17 22.54 -8.17
C SER A 10 -26.37 23.85 -8.26
N MET A 11 -27.08 24.96 -8.45
CA MET A 11 -26.55 26.33 -8.54
C MET A 11 -26.13 26.88 -7.19
N THR A 12 -24.88 27.36 -7.08
CA THR A 12 -24.56 28.59 -6.35
C THR A 12 -23.79 29.52 -7.28
N LYS A 13 -24.12 30.81 -7.16
CA LYS A 13 -23.79 31.87 -8.08
C LYS A 13 -22.36 31.90 -8.60
N ASN A 14 -22.25 31.99 -9.93
CA ASN A 14 -21.20 32.47 -10.81
C ASN A 14 -20.40 31.42 -11.62
N ARG A 15 -20.69 31.49 -12.93
CA ARG A 15 -20.07 30.83 -14.10
C ARG A 15 -20.23 29.31 -14.20
N LYS A 16 -21.23 28.94 -15.03
CA LYS A 16 -21.33 27.58 -15.60
C LYS A 16 -20.10 27.31 -16.48
N ILE A 17 -19.12 26.57 -15.97
CA ILE A 17 -18.15 25.89 -16.84
C ILE A 17 -18.80 24.56 -17.22
N ASN A 18 -19.21 24.43 -18.49
CA ASN A 18 -19.68 23.14 -19.03
C ASN A 18 -18.45 22.18 -19.12
N VAL A 19 -18.17 21.46 -18.06
CA VAL A 19 -17.09 20.45 -18.04
C VAL A 19 -17.65 19.16 -18.62
N MET A 20 -17.18 18.77 -19.80
CA MET A 20 -17.61 17.55 -20.47
C MET A 20 -16.68 16.39 -20.10
N ILE A 21 -17.24 15.33 -19.52
CA ILE A 21 -16.51 14.07 -19.35
C ILE A 21 -16.27 13.48 -20.74
N ILE A 22 -15.00 13.30 -21.09
CA ILE A 22 -14.60 12.73 -22.38
C ILE A 22 -14.19 11.26 -22.29
N LEU A 23 -13.77 10.83 -21.08
CA LEU A 23 -13.33 9.46 -20.85
C LEU A 23 -13.50 9.08 -19.36
N LYS A 24 -13.62 7.77 -19.09
CA LYS A 24 -13.67 7.22 -17.73
C LYS A 24 -12.72 6.04 -17.62
N GLY A 25 -12.17 5.85 -16.42
CA GLY A 25 -11.36 4.69 -16.05
C GLY A 25 -11.46 4.39 -14.57
N ILE A 26 -10.55 3.58 -14.09
CA ILE A 26 -10.47 3.19 -12.68
C ILE A 26 -9.66 4.25 -11.93
N SER A 27 -10.28 4.86 -10.92
CA SER A 27 -9.63 5.77 -9.98
C SER A 27 -8.54 5.04 -9.21
N THR A 28 -7.33 5.60 -9.18
CA THR A 28 -6.21 5.03 -8.42
C THR A 28 -5.59 5.99 -7.41
N SER A 29 -6.03 7.27 -7.39
CA SER A 29 -5.52 8.29 -6.47
C SER A 29 -6.64 9.25 -6.07
N SER A 30 -6.40 10.10 -5.07
CA SER A 30 -7.35 11.15 -4.65
C SER A 30 -7.00 12.54 -5.23
N TYR A 31 -6.02 12.59 -6.11
CA TYR A 31 -5.50 13.84 -6.64
C TYR A 31 -6.15 14.19 -7.97
N ILE A 32 -6.16 15.49 -8.27
CA ILE A 32 -6.64 16.04 -9.54
C ILE A 32 -5.46 16.72 -10.24
N GLY A 33 -5.27 16.41 -11.52
CA GLY A 33 -4.25 17.00 -12.37
C GLY A 33 -4.85 17.69 -13.58
N VAL A 34 -4.24 18.80 -13.97
CA VAL A 34 -4.60 19.54 -15.18
C VAL A 34 -3.34 19.76 -16.00
N GLY A 35 -3.42 19.51 -17.28
CA GLY A 35 -2.27 19.70 -18.18
C GLY A 35 -2.60 19.39 -19.62
N ALA A 36 -1.65 19.70 -20.49
CA ALA A 36 -1.69 19.26 -21.88
C ALA A 36 -1.36 17.76 -21.96
N VAL A 37 -2.04 17.03 -22.81
CA VAL A 37 -1.76 15.64 -23.09
C VAL A 37 -0.41 15.49 -23.76
N LYS A 38 0.38 14.52 -23.30
CA LYS A 38 1.57 13.98 -23.96
C LYS A 38 1.37 12.47 -24.12
N LYS A 39 1.17 12.04 -25.36
CA LYS A 39 1.12 10.61 -25.67
C LYS A 39 2.53 10.03 -25.64
N VAL A 40 2.66 8.82 -25.09
CA VAL A 40 3.91 8.08 -25.03
C VAL A 40 3.72 6.73 -25.72
N GLU A 41 4.32 6.61 -26.91
CA GLU A 41 4.30 5.41 -27.72
C GLU A 41 5.71 4.78 -27.82
N THR A 42 6.74 5.61 -27.73
CA THR A 42 8.14 5.22 -27.83
C THR A 42 8.93 5.59 -26.58
N HIS A 43 10.15 5.07 -26.47
CA HIS A 43 11.06 5.47 -25.39
C HIS A 43 11.50 6.94 -25.49
N GLU A 44 11.60 7.47 -26.71
CA GLU A 44 11.92 8.88 -26.96
C GLU A 44 10.85 9.81 -26.42
N ASP A 45 9.56 9.49 -26.64
CA ASP A 45 8.45 10.27 -26.10
C ASP A 45 8.51 10.35 -24.57
N LEU A 46 8.97 9.26 -23.93
CA LEU A 46 9.11 9.21 -22.48
C LEU A 46 10.19 10.19 -21.95
N MET A 47 11.28 10.35 -22.71
CA MET A 47 12.35 11.29 -22.37
C MET A 47 11.91 12.76 -22.54
N ASP A 48 10.97 13.03 -23.44
CA ASP A 48 10.46 14.36 -23.76
C ASP A 48 9.39 14.87 -22.79
N ILE A 49 8.98 14.09 -21.79
CA ILE A 49 7.97 14.49 -20.81
C ILE A 49 8.43 15.73 -20.06
N ARG A 50 7.65 16.79 -20.19
CA ARG A 50 7.82 18.05 -19.43
C ARG A 50 6.98 18.01 -18.16
N GLY A 51 7.43 18.73 -17.13
CA GLY A 51 6.68 18.80 -15.88
C GLY A 51 5.28 19.39 -16.05
N GLY A 52 4.27 18.74 -15.47
CA GLY A 52 2.88 19.20 -15.51
C GLY A 52 2.04 18.68 -16.69
N GLU A 53 2.62 17.99 -17.66
CA GLU A 53 1.86 17.33 -18.73
C GLU A 53 1.08 16.12 -18.23
N ILE A 54 -0.06 15.83 -18.87
CA ILE A 54 -0.82 14.59 -18.62
C ILE A 54 -0.32 13.52 -19.58
N VAL A 55 0.39 12.55 -19.03
CA VAL A 55 0.96 11.45 -19.81
C VAL A 55 -0.12 10.42 -20.12
N VAL A 56 -0.26 10.09 -21.39
CA VAL A 56 -1.20 9.07 -21.89
C VAL A 56 -0.40 7.94 -22.53
N VAL A 57 -0.58 6.72 -22.03
CA VAL A 57 0.16 5.55 -22.47
C VAL A 57 -0.75 4.31 -22.45
N SER A 58 -0.55 3.39 -23.38
CA SER A 58 -1.35 2.15 -23.41
C SER A 58 -1.20 1.36 -22.11
N ARG A 59 0.03 1.12 -21.64
CA ARG A 59 0.32 0.45 -20.37
C ARG A 59 1.56 1.06 -19.74
N ALA A 60 1.45 1.52 -18.51
CA ALA A 60 2.59 2.03 -17.77
C ALA A 60 3.42 0.88 -17.17
N SER A 61 4.73 0.94 -17.33
CA SER A 61 5.71 -0.01 -16.82
C SER A 61 6.62 0.63 -15.75
N ARG A 62 7.41 -0.18 -15.06
CA ARG A 62 8.24 0.29 -13.93
C ARG A 62 9.35 1.23 -14.35
N ASP A 63 9.98 0.96 -15.48
CA ASP A 63 11.05 1.76 -16.08
C ASP A 63 10.59 3.20 -16.41
N MET A 64 9.30 3.38 -16.70
CA MET A 64 8.70 4.70 -16.94
C MET A 64 8.59 5.57 -15.67
N LEU A 65 8.62 5.00 -14.47
CA LEU A 65 8.34 5.72 -13.21
C LEU A 65 9.25 6.94 -12.99
N SER A 66 10.51 6.87 -13.40
CA SER A 66 11.46 7.98 -13.27
C SER A 66 11.00 9.24 -14.02
N HIS A 67 10.26 9.06 -15.11
CA HIS A 67 9.71 10.13 -15.96
C HIS A 67 8.28 10.48 -15.52
N LEU A 68 7.42 9.49 -15.28
CA LEU A 68 6.03 9.69 -14.88
C LEU A 68 5.85 10.47 -13.57
N LYS A 69 6.84 10.42 -12.66
CA LYS A 69 6.82 11.21 -11.42
C LYS A 69 6.80 12.73 -11.62
N LYS A 70 7.17 13.22 -12.79
CA LYS A 70 7.15 14.65 -13.14
C LYS A 70 5.83 15.08 -13.80
N ALA A 71 5.00 14.10 -14.22
CA ALA A 71 3.76 14.36 -14.92
C ALA A 71 2.74 15.08 -14.01
N GLY A 72 1.90 15.90 -14.60
CA GLY A 72 0.72 16.50 -13.95
C GLY A 72 -0.40 15.48 -13.73
N GLY A 73 -0.33 14.34 -14.40
CA GLY A 73 -1.22 13.18 -14.25
C GLY A 73 -0.87 12.09 -15.24
N VAL A 74 -1.39 10.88 -15.01
CA VAL A 74 -1.16 9.71 -15.87
C VAL A 74 -2.48 9.02 -16.19
N VAL A 75 -2.66 8.69 -17.46
CA VAL A 75 -3.82 7.95 -17.99
C VAL A 75 -3.32 6.71 -18.70
N THR A 76 -3.89 5.54 -18.38
CA THR A 76 -3.53 4.30 -19.09
C THR A 76 -4.74 3.54 -19.59
N ASP A 77 -4.60 2.87 -20.74
CA ASP A 77 -5.66 2.01 -21.29
C ASP A 77 -5.78 0.71 -20.53
N TYR A 78 -4.64 0.11 -20.14
CA TYR A 78 -4.58 -1.14 -19.41
C TYR A 78 -3.89 -0.94 -18.07
N GLY A 79 -4.43 -1.60 -17.06
CA GLY A 79 -3.87 -1.57 -15.71
C GLY A 79 -4.96 -1.70 -14.65
N GLY A 80 -4.54 -1.85 -13.40
CA GLY A 80 -5.44 -1.98 -12.25
C GLY A 80 -4.93 -1.16 -11.06
N ILE A 81 -5.81 -0.93 -10.10
CA ILE A 81 -5.54 -0.13 -8.89
C ILE A 81 -4.38 -0.70 -8.05
N THR A 82 -4.12 -1.99 -8.15
CA THR A 82 -3.06 -2.69 -7.43
C THR A 82 -1.76 -2.83 -8.22
N SER A 83 -1.69 -2.26 -9.44
CA SER A 83 -0.45 -2.27 -10.21
C SER A 83 0.63 -1.47 -9.49
N HIS A 84 1.89 -1.92 -9.59
CA HIS A 84 3.01 -1.24 -8.94
C HIS A 84 3.11 0.24 -9.33
N VAL A 85 2.92 0.54 -10.62
CA VAL A 85 2.98 1.93 -11.12
C VAL A 85 1.86 2.78 -10.52
N ALA A 86 0.61 2.28 -10.48
CA ALA A 86 -0.51 3.00 -9.88
C ALA A 86 -0.30 3.27 -8.38
N ILE A 87 0.27 2.29 -7.66
CA ILE A 87 0.61 2.45 -6.24
C ILE A 87 1.66 3.55 -6.05
N VAL A 88 2.76 3.51 -6.81
CA VAL A 88 3.85 4.49 -6.68
C VAL A 88 3.38 5.89 -7.08
N LEU A 89 2.65 6.05 -8.19
CA LEU A 89 2.14 7.35 -8.62
C LEU A 89 1.18 7.95 -7.59
N ARG A 90 0.30 7.13 -7.00
CA ARG A 90 -0.59 7.58 -5.93
C ARG A 90 0.18 8.06 -4.70
N GLU A 91 1.20 7.33 -4.25
CA GLU A 91 2.05 7.73 -3.14
C GLU A 91 2.81 9.02 -3.44
N MET A 92 3.22 9.22 -4.69
CA MET A 92 3.89 10.45 -5.13
C MET A 92 2.95 11.64 -5.39
N ALA A 93 1.67 11.50 -5.09
CA ALA A 93 0.64 12.50 -5.34
C ALA A 93 0.44 12.84 -6.82
N VAL A 94 0.75 11.92 -7.73
CA VAL A 94 0.50 12.07 -9.16
C VAL A 94 -0.90 11.53 -9.47
N PRO A 95 -1.83 12.35 -9.99
CA PRO A 95 -3.15 11.90 -10.40
C PRO A 95 -3.04 10.78 -11.43
N CYS A 96 -3.73 9.66 -11.19
CA CYS A 96 -3.62 8.51 -12.07
C CYS A 96 -4.98 7.83 -12.28
N ILE A 97 -5.33 7.60 -13.54
CA ILE A 97 -6.52 6.84 -13.97
C ILE A 97 -6.04 5.72 -14.88
N VAL A 98 -6.42 4.48 -14.56
CA VAL A 98 -6.03 3.29 -15.31
C VAL A 98 -7.25 2.58 -15.90
N GLY A 99 -7.02 1.70 -16.88
CA GLY A 99 -8.09 0.87 -17.42
C GLY A 99 -9.12 1.64 -18.24
N THR A 100 -8.73 2.70 -18.94
CA THR A 100 -9.64 3.49 -19.79
C THR A 100 -10.04 2.75 -21.08
N GLY A 101 -9.24 1.77 -21.50
CA GLY A 101 -9.44 0.91 -22.68
C GLY A 101 -9.16 1.61 -24.00
N ARG A 102 -9.23 2.94 -24.08
CA ARG A 102 -9.07 3.71 -25.31
C ARG A 102 -8.57 5.15 -25.09
N GLY A 103 -7.84 5.40 -24.02
CA GLY A 103 -7.27 6.71 -23.73
C GLY A 103 -6.32 7.18 -24.83
N THR A 104 -5.49 6.27 -25.33
CA THR A 104 -4.58 6.53 -26.45
C THR A 104 -5.28 6.85 -27.76
N ASP A 105 -6.53 6.42 -27.95
CA ASP A 105 -7.31 6.69 -29.18
C ASP A 105 -8.08 8.03 -29.08
N VAL A 106 -8.52 8.40 -27.88
CA VAL A 106 -9.45 9.54 -27.66
C VAL A 106 -8.69 10.81 -27.29
N LEU A 107 -7.56 10.70 -26.60
CA LEU A 107 -6.80 11.84 -26.11
C LEU A 107 -5.67 12.15 -27.11
N GLU A 108 -5.64 13.38 -27.61
CA GLU A 108 -4.68 13.85 -28.60
C GLU A 108 -3.60 14.72 -27.94
N ASP A 109 -2.37 14.68 -28.45
CA ASP A 109 -1.27 15.51 -27.98
C ASP A 109 -1.63 16.99 -27.95
N GLY A 110 -1.24 17.66 -26.88
CA GLY A 110 -1.54 19.08 -26.66
C GLY A 110 -2.97 19.39 -26.20
N MET A 111 -3.89 18.40 -26.19
CA MET A 111 -5.25 18.60 -25.67
C MET A 111 -5.18 18.94 -24.19
N LEU A 112 -5.75 20.08 -23.78
CA LEU A 112 -5.88 20.44 -22.36
C LEU A 112 -6.97 19.59 -21.71
N ILE A 113 -6.63 18.84 -20.66
CA ILE A 113 -7.56 17.99 -19.93
C ILE A 113 -7.38 18.10 -18.42
N THR A 114 -8.43 17.74 -17.70
CA THR A 114 -8.40 17.50 -16.25
C THR A 114 -8.56 16.01 -15.96
N VAL A 115 -7.62 15.44 -15.23
CA VAL A 115 -7.63 14.05 -14.73
C VAL A 115 -8.09 14.07 -13.29
N ASP A 116 -9.30 13.61 -13.02
CA ASP A 116 -9.85 13.48 -11.67
C ASP A 116 -9.60 12.06 -11.14
N GLY A 117 -8.47 11.88 -10.49
CA GLY A 117 -8.08 10.61 -9.90
C GLY A 117 -9.03 10.13 -8.79
N LYS A 118 -9.86 11.01 -8.21
CA LYS A 118 -10.84 10.67 -7.16
C LYS A 118 -12.08 9.98 -7.75
N THR A 119 -12.56 10.44 -8.88
CA THR A 119 -13.79 9.93 -9.52
C THR A 119 -13.52 8.98 -10.69
N GLY A 120 -12.29 8.95 -11.20
CA GLY A 120 -11.95 8.21 -12.41
C GLY A 120 -12.43 8.86 -13.71
N ASN A 121 -12.83 10.13 -13.66
CA ASN A 121 -13.29 10.86 -14.83
C ASN A 121 -12.17 11.72 -15.42
N ILE A 122 -12.18 11.83 -16.75
CA ILE A 122 -11.31 12.72 -17.50
C ILE A 122 -12.20 13.76 -18.20
N TYR A 123 -11.89 15.02 -17.96
CA TYR A 123 -12.67 16.14 -18.47
C TYR A 123 -11.88 16.91 -19.51
N ARG A 124 -12.58 17.47 -20.51
CA ARG A 124 -11.98 18.39 -21.47
C ARG A 124 -11.82 19.77 -20.85
N GLY A 125 -10.61 20.33 -20.94
CA GLY A 125 -10.30 21.67 -20.43
C GLY A 125 -9.96 21.69 -18.94
N PHE A 126 -9.94 22.90 -18.39
CA PHE A 126 -9.62 23.19 -16.99
C PHE A 126 -10.90 23.12 -16.14
N MET A 127 -10.87 22.28 -15.11
CA MET A 127 -11.90 22.26 -14.08
C MET A 127 -11.40 23.08 -12.88
N GLU A 128 -11.98 24.27 -12.68
CA GLU A 128 -11.67 25.06 -11.50
C GLU A 128 -12.19 24.32 -10.25
N ARG A 129 -11.28 23.96 -9.37
CA ARG A 129 -11.63 23.39 -8.07
C ARG A 129 -12.03 24.55 -7.16
N GLU A 130 -13.25 24.56 -6.61
CA GLU A 130 -13.44 25.23 -5.33
C GLU A 130 -12.40 24.63 -4.37
N LYS A 131 -11.47 25.46 -3.89
CA LYS A 131 -10.64 25.06 -2.76
C LYS A 131 -11.64 24.78 -1.63
N GLU A 132 -12.01 23.52 -1.43
CA GLU A 132 -12.55 23.11 -0.14
C GLU A 132 -11.56 23.71 0.86
N LYS A 133 -11.99 24.72 1.59
CA LYS A 133 -11.30 25.13 2.82
C LYS A 133 -11.37 23.87 3.68
N GLU A 134 -10.36 23.01 3.57
CA GLU A 134 -10.14 21.99 4.56
C GLU A 134 -9.90 22.77 5.86
N PHE A 135 -10.98 23.02 6.60
CA PHE A 135 -10.89 23.25 8.02
C PHE A 135 -10.25 21.97 8.52
N PHE A 136 -8.98 22.05 8.91
CA PHE A 136 -8.30 20.99 9.63
C PHE A 136 -8.96 20.88 11.00
N GLU A 137 -10.16 20.30 11.04
CA GLU A 137 -10.67 19.77 12.29
C GLU A 137 -9.68 18.68 12.69
N ILE A 138 -8.98 18.92 13.78
CA ILE A 138 -8.02 17.97 14.34
C ILE A 138 -8.83 16.85 14.97
N TYR A 139 -9.13 15.84 14.16
CA TYR A 139 -9.74 14.62 14.66
C TYR A 139 -8.66 13.82 15.42
N ASN A 140 -8.82 13.63 16.72
CA ASN A 140 -7.97 12.80 17.56
C ASN A 140 -8.71 11.53 17.96
N PRO A 141 -8.73 10.48 17.14
CA PRO A 141 -9.27 9.19 17.52
C PRO A 141 -8.34 8.50 18.55
N SER A 142 -8.88 7.58 19.34
CA SER A 142 -8.10 6.71 20.22
C SER A 142 -7.33 5.65 19.44
N THR A 143 -7.85 5.21 18.30
CA THR A 143 -7.17 4.31 17.38
C THR A 143 -6.10 5.06 16.59
N ASN A 144 -4.87 4.58 16.59
CA ASN A 144 -3.75 5.21 15.88
C ASN A 144 -3.93 5.13 14.34
N ILE A 145 -3.66 6.24 13.66
CA ILE A 145 -3.69 6.30 12.18
C ILE A 145 -2.27 6.31 11.66
N LYS A 146 -1.80 5.14 11.30
CA LYS A 146 -0.49 4.91 10.68
C LYS A 146 -0.60 5.00 9.15
N VAL A 147 0.54 4.99 8.47
CA VAL A 147 0.61 5.06 7.01
C VAL A 147 1.33 3.86 6.41
N ASN A 148 0.86 3.39 5.24
CA ASN A 148 1.62 2.50 4.36
C ASN A 148 2.57 3.38 3.54
N LEU A 149 3.87 3.16 3.64
CA LEU A 149 4.85 4.01 2.99
C LEU A 149 5.88 3.17 2.23
N ASN A 150 5.86 3.26 0.91
CA ASN A 150 6.77 2.51 0.03
C ASN A 150 7.75 3.42 -0.72
N VAL A 151 7.53 4.74 -0.65
CA VAL A 151 8.33 5.78 -1.31
C VAL A 151 8.99 6.65 -0.25
N PRO A 152 10.31 6.45 0.04
CA PRO A 152 11.01 7.20 1.10
C PRO A 152 10.99 8.72 0.90
N GLU A 153 10.90 9.18 -0.34
CA GLU A 153 10.97 10.59 -0.72
C GLU A 153 9.80 11.44 -0.21
N ILE A 154 8.67 10.81 0.16
CA ILE A 154 7.51 11.54 0.69
C ILE A 154 7.39 11.46 2.21
N ALA A 155 8.29 10.76 2.88
CA ALA A 155 8.20 10.50 4.33
C ALA A 155 8.05 11.77 5.15
N GLU A 156 8.87 12.79 4.91
CA GLU A 156 8.82 14.08 5.62
C GLU A 156 7.48 14.81 5.44
N LYS A 157 6.88 14.71 4.24
CA LYS A 157 5.58 15.34 3.95
C LYS A 157 4.41 14.66 4.66
N VAL A 158 4.53 13.36 4.92
CA VAL A 158 3.46 12.52 5.47
C VAL A 158 3.54 12.41 6.98
N ALA A 159 4.74 12.43 7.55
CA ALA A 159 4.98 12.24 8.98
C ALA A 159 4.16 13.17 9.91
N PRO A 160 3.87 14.45 9.59
CA PRO A 160 3.03 15.29 10.43
C PRO A 160 1.58 14.80 10.59
N PHE A 161 1.07 14.01 9.63
CA PHE A 161 -0.33 13.62 9.57
C PHE A 161 -0.61 12.19 10.05
N ALA A 162 0.43 11.39 10.29
CA ALA A 162 0.31 10.00 10.71
C ALA A 162 0.97 9.76 12.06
N ASP A 163 0.43 8.77 12.80
CA ASP A 163 0.91 8.41 14.14
C ASP A 163 2.07 7.39 14.09
N GLY A 164 2.49 7.00 12.90
CA GLY A 164 3.60 6.10 12.61
C GLY A 164 3.49 5.49 11.22
N VAL A 165 4.37 4.56 10.93
CA VAL A 165 4.35 3.75 9.70
C VAL A 165 4.01 2.32 10.06
N GLY A 166 2.84 1.82 9.63
CA GLY A 166 2.40 0.46 9.94
C GLY A 166 2.84 -0.58 8.90
N SER A 167 3.29 -0.13 7.72
CA SER A 167 3.83 -1.03 6.71
C SER A 167 4.76 -0.33 5.72
N ILE A 168 6.00 -0.78 5.68
CA ILE A 168 6.94 -0.50 4.60
C ILE A 168 7.17 -1.81 3.85
N ARG A 169 7.12 -1.74 2.53
CA ARG A 169 7.52 -2.83 1.64
C ARG A 169 8.93 -2.57 1.14
N ILE A 170 9.92 -3.21 1.76
CA ILE A 170 11.33 -3.04 1.38
C ILE A 170 11.61 -3.53 -0.05
N GLU A 171 10.75 -4.40 -0.58
CA GLU A 171 10.82 -4.87 -1.95
C GLU A 171 10.96 -3.73 -2.95
N ASN A 172 10.24 -2.62 -2.74
CA ASN A 172 10.30 -1.49 -3.66
C ASN A 172 11.69 -0.83 -3.72
N MET A 173 12.46 -0.90 -2.64
CA MET A 173 13.84 -0.38 -2.60
C MET A 173 14.76 -1.25 -3.46
N VAL A 174 14.59 -2.57 -3.38
CA VAL A 174 15.36 -3.54 -4.16
C VAL A 174 14.94 -3.53 -5.63
N LEU A 175 13.64 -3.57 -5.91
CA LEU A 175 13.10 -3.58 -7.27
C LEU A 175 13.53 -2.35 -8.09
N ARG A 176 13.75 -1.20 -7.43
CA ARG A 176 14.27 0.02 -8.09
C ARG A 176 15.70 -0.13 -8.62
N THR A 177 16.47 -1.09 -8.10
CA THR A 177 17.82 -1.35 -8.60
C THR A 177 17.83 -2.12 -9.91
N GLY A 178 16.71 -2.76 -10.28
CA GLY A 178 16.60 -3.66 -11.43
C GLY A 178 17.27 -5.03 -11.23
N LYS A 179 17.89 -5.27 -10.05
CA LYS A 179 18.64 -6.49 -9.75
C LYS A 179 17.88 -7.40 -8.79
N HIS A 180 18.06 -8.71 -8.98
CA HIS A 180 17.53 -9.73 -8.07
C HIS A 180 18.18 -9.61 -6.67
N PRO A 181 17.45 -9.88 -5.56
CA PRO A 181 18.00 -9.83 -4.20
C PRO A 181 19.27 -10.67 -4.01
N LEU A 182 19.35 -11.86 -4.62
CA LEU A 182 20.56 -12.69 -4.58
C LEU A 182 21.75 -12.04 -5.30
N THR A 183 21.52 -11.36 -6.41
CA THR A 183 22.58 -10.63 -7.12
C THR A 183 23.11 -9.50 -6.24
N LEU A 184 22.22 -8.72 -5.61
CA LEU A 184 22.61 -7.66 -4.68
C LEU A 184 23.32 -8.21 -3.43
N LEU A 185 22.91 -9.37 -2.94
CA LEU A 185 23.56 -10.06 -1.81
C LEU A 185 24.99 -10.45 -2.17
N ASN A 186 25.17 -11.09 -3.34
CA ASN A 186 26.49 -11.51 -3.84
C ASN A 186 27.42 -10.32 -4.11
N ASP A 187 26.85 -9.20 -4.57
CA ASP A 187 27.57 -7.91 -4.74
C ASP A 187 27.88 -7.21 -3.39
N GLY A 188 27.41 -7.76 -2.26
CA GLY A 188 27.55 -7.14 -0.91
C GLY A 188 26.73 -5.86 -0.73
N ARG A 189 25.75 -5.57 -1.59
CA ARG A 189 25.02 -4.31 -1.64
C ARG A 189 23.61 -4.36 -1.06
N LEU A 190 23.04 -5.55 -0.83
CA LEU A 190 21.63 -5.71 -0.42
C LEU A 190 21.31 -4.92 0.86
N THR A 191 22.14 -5.09 1.89
CA THR A 191 21.99 -4.39 3.18
C THR A 191 22.01 -2.86 3.00
N ASP A 192 22.93 -2.32 2.22
CA ASP A 192 23.05 -0.87 2.03
C ASP A 192 21.90 -0.26 1.22
N VAL A 193 21.37 -1.00 0.25
CA VAL A 193 20.15 -0.61 -0.51
C VAL A 193 18.96 -0.48 0.45
N ILE A 194 18.78 -1.43 1.36
CA ILE A 194 17.70 -1.40 2.36
C ILE A 194 17.91 -0.25 3.35
N VAL A 195 19.11 -0.10 3.90
CA VAL A 195 19.45 0.99 4.83
C VAL A 195 19.15 2.36 4.22
N GLY A 196 19.57 2.58 2.96
CA GLY A 196 19.39 3.87 2.28
C GLY A 196 17.93 4.30 2.17
N GLY A 197 17.01 3.36 1.95
CA GLY A 197 15.58 3.63 1.92
C GLY A 197 14.95 3.78 3.29
N LEU A 198 15.24 2.84 4.20
CA LEU A 198 14.65 2.82 5.54
C LEU A 198 15.09 4.02 6.38
N LYS A 199 16.36 4.44 6.30
CA LYS A 199 16.91 5.56 7.06
C LYS A 199 16.10 6.85 6.86
N LYS A 200 15.73 7.16 5.62
CA LYS A 200 14.92 8.35 5.32
C LYS A 200 13.56 8.32 6.01
N ILE A 201 12.93 7.14 6.03
CA ILE A 201 11.62 6.97 6.66
C ILE A 201 11.75 6.99 8.18
N ALA A 202 12.72 6.25 8.74
CA ALA A 202 12.96 6.21 10.17
C ALA A 202 13.24 7.61 10.74
N ASN A 203 14.07 8.40 10.05
CA ASN A 203 14.39 9.76 10.44
C ASN A 203 13.15 10.68 10.41
N ALA A 204 12.38 10.64 9.33
CA ALA A 204 11.20 11.49 9.17
C ALA A 204 10.10 11.21 10.19
N PHE A 205 9.99 9.98 10.67
CA PHE A 205 8.98 9.57 11.65
C PHE A 205 9.46 9.53 13.09
N TYR A 206 10.77 9.67 13.34
CA TYR A 206 11.29 9.61 14.70
C TYR A 206 10.60 10.63 15.63
N PRO A 207 10.15 10.26 16.85
CA PRO A 207 10.23 8.93 17.49
C PRO A 207 9.02 8.00 17.22
N LYS A 208 8.13 8.33 16.29
CA LYS A 208 6.93 7.53 15.97
C LYS A 208 7.33 6.17 15.41
N PRO A 209 6.58 5.07 15.69
CA PRO A 209 6.94 3.73 15.28
C PRO A 209 6.96 3.57 13.75
N VAL A 210 7.93 2.80 13.27
CA VAL A 210 8.14 2.49 11.85
C VAL A 210 8.28 0.98 11.69
N TRP A 211 7.25 0.33 11.15
CA TRP A 211 7.22 -1.11 10.95
C TRP A 211 7.47 -1.46 9.49
N PHE A 212 8.45 -2.28 9.25
CA PHE A 212 8.70 -2.79 7.92
C PHE A 212 8.45 -4.29 7.85
N ARG A 213 8.17 -4.76 6.66
CA ARG A 213 7.91 -6.15 6.32
C ARG A 213 9.13 -6.72 5.60
N THR A 214 9.60 -7.91 5.99
CA THR A 214 10.62 -8.64 5.23
C THR A 214 10.11 -8.98 3.83
N PHE A 215 10.97 -9.47 2.96
CA PHE A 215 10.64 -9.67 1.54
C PHE A 215 9.42 -10.56 1.34
N ASP A 216 8.55 -10.12 0.44
CA ASP A 216 7.36 -10.87 0.02
C ASP A 216 7.07 -10.58 -1.46
N ILE A 217 7.98 -11.03 -2.32
CA ILE A 217 7.87 -10.84 -3.76
C ILE A 217 7.55 -12.18 -4.42
N PRO A 218 6.48 -12.27 -5.22
CA PRO A 218 6.18 -13.44 -6.02
C PRO A 218 7.27 -13.71 -7.06
N THR A 219 7.48 -14.99 -7.40
CA THR A 219 8.52 -15.46 -8.34
C THR A 219 8.42 -14.80 -9.71
N ASP A 220 7.21 -14.59 -10.24
CA ASP A 220 6.98 -13.96 -11.54
C ASP A 220 7.43 -12.50 -11.60
N GLU A 221 7.49 -11.82 -10.46
CA GLU A 221 8.01 -10.45 -10.36
C GLU A 221 9.53 -10.42 -10.27
N LEU A 222 10.12 -11.33 -9.50
CA LEU A 222 11.57 -11.46 -9.35
C LEU A 222 12.25 -11.94 -10.64
N LYS A 223 11.60 -12.84 -11.39
CA LYS A 223 12.10 -13.38 -12.64
C LYS A 223 12.43 -12.32 -13.70
N ARG A 224 11.82 -11.14 -13.59
CA ARG A 224 12.04 -10.03 -14.53
C ARG A 224 13.25 -9.17 -14.22
N LEU A 225 13.95 -9.44 -13.12
CA LEU A 225 15.12 -8.67 -12.69
C LEU A 225 16.41 -9.28 -13.23
N GLU A 226 17.47 -8.50 -13.29
CA GLU A 226 18.82 -9.00 -13.59
C GLU A 226 19.21 -10.07 -12.57
N GLY A 227 19.52 -11.27 -13.02
CA GLY A 227 19.77 -12.44 -12.18
C GLY A 227 18.52 -13.17 -11.70
N GLY A 228 17.33 -12.85 -12.26
CA GLY A 228 16.07 -13.50 -11.92
C GLY A 228 15.84 -14.87 -12.53
N ASP A 229 16.75 -15.35 -13.37
CA ASP A 229 16.67 -16.68 -14.03
C ASP A 229 16.66 -17.84 -13.03
N VAL A 230 17.10 -17.60 -11.80
CA VAL A 230 17.08 -18.57 -10.70
C VAL A 230 15.66 -18.85 -10.18
N GLU A 231 14.70 -18.03 -10.54
CA GLU A 231 13.33 -18.17 -10.06
C GLU A 231 12.57 -19.23 -10.87
N PRO A 232 11.86 -20.15 -10.18
CA PRO A 232 11.08 -21.19 -10.86
C PRO A 232 9.85 -20.59 -11.58
N ASP A 233 9.35 -21.33 -12.57
CA ASP A 233 8.03 -21.09 -13.14
C ASP A 233 6.97 -21.70 -12.24
N GLU A 234 6.11 -20.87 -11.68
CA GLU A 234 4.99 -21.28 -10.83
C GLU A 234 3.66 -21.00 -11.52
N ARG A 235 2.75 -21.96 -11.46
CA ARG A 235 1.39 -21.81 -12.03
C ARG A 235 0.60 -20.70 -11.35
N ASN A 236 0.77 -20.55 -10.03
CA ASN A 236 0.17 -19.48 -9.23
C ASN A 236 1.21 -18.91 -8.25
N PRO A 237 1.98 -17.90 -8.67
CA PRO A 237 3.02 -17.28 -7.82
C PRO A 237 2.48 -16.65 -6.53
N LEU A 238 1.18 -16.29 -6.47
CA LEU A 238 0.59 -15.76 -5.25
C LEU A 238 0.42 -16.80 -4.15
N LEU A 239 0.27 -18.07 -4.50
CA LEU A 239 0.18 -19.22 -3.58
C LEU A 239 1.45 -20.06 -3.58
N GLY A 240 2.46 -19.64 -4.33
CA GLY A 240 3.74 -20.31 -4.48
C GLY A 240 4.73 -19.98 -3.36
N ILE A 241 6.01 -20.05 -3.71
CA ILE A 241 7.12 -19.76 -2.80
C ILE A 241 7.30 -18.26 -2.66
N ARG A 242 6.72 -17.68 -1.61
CA ARG A 242 6.82 -16.25 -1.29
C ARG A 242 6.85 -16.04 0.24
N GLY A 243 7.06 -14.78 0.63
CA GLY A 243 7.11 -14.38 2.02
C GLY A 243 8.19 -15.13 2.79
N ILE A 244 7.95 -15.37 4.06
CA ILE A 244 8.94 -15.99 4.97
C ILE A 244 9.45 -17.33 4.46
N GLN A 245 8.64 -18.13 3.79
CA GLN A 245 9.10 -19.42 3.27
C GLN A 245 10.22 -19.26 2.23
N LYS A 246 10.17 -18.19 1.43
CA LYS A 246 11.22 -17.85 0.47
C LYS A 246 12.47 -17.37 1.18
N ASP A 247 12.31 -16.52 2.20
CA ASP A 247 13.41 -15.99 3.00
C ASP A 247 14.14 -17.10 3.77
N LEU A 248 13.40 -18.06 4.33
CA LEU A 248 14.01 -19.22 5.01
C LEU A 248 14.75 -20.17 4.07
N LYS A 249 14.34 -20.26 2.79
CA LYS A 249 15.14 -20.99 1.77
C LYS A 249 16.43 -20.26 1.42
N ASN A 250 16.46 -18.93 1.53
CA ASN A 250 17.59 -18.06 1.25
C ASN A 250 17.93 -17.25 2.50
N ILE A 251 18.24 -17.93 3.59
CA ILE A 251 18.38 -17.34 4.93
C ILE A 251 19.33 -16.14 4.99
N GLU A 252 20.33 -16.08 4.11
CA GLU A 252 21.26 -14.95 4.05
C GLU A 252 20.60 -13.66 3.52
N ILE A 253 19.51 -13.76 2.73
CA ILE A 253 18.70 -12.60 2.36
C ILE A 253 18.02 -12.06 3.61
N LEU A 254 17.32 -12.91 4.38
CA LEU A 254 16.66 -12.52 5.64
C LEU A 254 17.67 -11.92 6.63
N LYS A 255 18.85 -12.52 6.77
CA LYS A 255 19.92 -11.97 7.61
C LYS A 255 20.43 -10.62 7.10
N ALA A 256 20.48 -10.39 5.79
CA ALA A 256 20.87 -9.10 5.22
C ALA A 256 19.84 -8.00 5.55
N GLU A 257 18.56 -8.33 5.56
CA GLU A 257 17.47 -7.45 6.00
C GLU A 257 17.64 -7.11 7.50
N PHE A 258 17.87 -8.08 8.34
CA PHE A 258 18.11 -7.85 9.77
C PHE A 258 19.42 -7.09 10.05
N ARG A 259 20.49 -7.30 9.27
CA ARG A 259 21.72 -6.48 9.34
C ARG A 259 21.43 -5.01 8.99
N ALA A 260 20.51 -4.75 8.06
CA ALA A 260 20.11 -3.37 7.73
C ALA A 260 19.45 -2.68 8.92
N ILE A 261 18.61 -3.39 9.66
CA ILE A 261 18.00 -2.88 10.88
C ILE A 261 19.03 -2.65 11.97
N LYS A 262 19.87 -3.68 12.22
CA LYS A 262 20.93 -3.54 13.20
C LYS A 262 21.74 -2.27 12.94
N LYS A 263 22.13 -2.04 11.69
CA LYS A 263 22.88 -0.85 11.32
C LYS A 263 22.14 0.46 11.65
N LEU A 264 20.82 0.51 11.44
CA LEU A 264 20.02 1.68 11.79
C LEU A 264 19.84 1.83 13.31
N LEU A 265 19.65 0.73 14.06
CA LEU A 265 19.60 0.78 15.51
C LEU A 265 20.94 1.25 16.10
N ASP A 266 22.07 0.77 15.56
CA ASP A 266 23.42 1.21 15.96
C ASP A 266 23.66 2.70 15.64
N GLU A 267 22.95 3.28 14.65
CA GLU A 267 22.91 4.72 14.34
C GLU A 267 21.92 5.52 15.22
N GLY A 268 21.18 4.88 16.12
CA GLY A 268 20.28 5.52 17.09
C GLY A 268 18.80 5.55 16.71
N TYR A 269 18.38 4.91 15.62
CA TYR A 269 16.97 4.83 15.22
C TYR A 269 16.23 3.74 16.00
N SER A 270 15.80 4.04 17.23
CA SER A 270 15.10 3.08 18.12
C SER A 270 13.62 2.87 17.83
N ASN A 271 13.08 3.52 16.81
CA ASN A 271 11.65 3.48 16.45
C ASN A 271 11.29 2.42 15.41
N LEU A 272 12.17 1.43 15.19
CA LEU A 272 12.00 0.41 14.16
C LEU A 272 11.32 -0.85 14.71
N GLY A 273 10.46 -1.45 13.89
CA GLY A 273 9.88 -2.77 14.11
C GLY A 273 9.85 -3.60 12.83
N VAL A 274 9.89 -4.91 12.97
CA VAL A 274 9.92 -5.87 11.88
C VAL A 274 8.73 -6.80 11.95
N LYS A 275 8.10 -7.07 10.82
CA LYS A 275 7.07 -8.10 10.70
C LYS A 275 7.39 -9.13 9.64
N ILE A 276 7.06 -10.37 9.95
CA ILE A 276 7.24 -11.52 9.08
C ILE A 276 5.99 -11.71 8.22
N PRO A 277 6.13 -11.73 6.88
CA PRO A 277 4.98 -11.86 5.97
C PRO A 277 4.60 -13.31 5.71
N PHE A 278 3.32 -13.50 5.36
CA PHE A 278 2.75 -14.71 4.79
C PHE A 278 3.06 -15.98 5.60
N LEU A 279 3.01 -15.85 6.92
CA LEU A 279 3.17 -16.94 7.86
C LEU A 279 2.11 -18.03 7.64
N ARG A 280 2.56 -19.28 7.58
CA ARG A 280 1.71 -20.47 7.52
C ARG A 280 1.80 -21.33 8.78
N ASP A 281 2.96 -21.29 9.41
CA ASP A 281 3.29 -22.12 10.55
C ASP A 281 4.11 -21.34 11.60
N VAL A 282 3.94 -21.69 12.86
CA VAL A 282 4.64 -21.02 13.98
C VAL A 282 6.15 -21.24 13.92
N SER A 283 6.59 -22.40 13.39
CA SER A 283 8.01 -22.68 13.20
C SER A 283 8.71 -21.67 12.28
N GLU A 284 8.01 -21.15 11.27
CA GLU A 284 8.56 -20.09 10.39
C GLU A 284 8.87 -18.82 11.18
N TYR A 285 8.02 -18.47 12.15
CA TYR A 285 8.24 -17.32 13.04
C TYR A 285 9.41 -17.57 14.00
N THR A 286 9.50 -18.76 14.59
CA THR A 286 10.59 -19.17 15.49
C THR A 286 11.94 -19.16 14.77
N LEU A 287 12.01 -19.70 13.54
CA LEU A 287 13.22 -19.68 12.70
C LEU A 287 13.63 -18.24 12.34
N SER A 288 12.67 -17.35 12.10
CA SER A 288 12.97 -15.93 11.84
C SER A 288 13.60 -15.25 13.06
N LYS A 289 13.11 -15.55 14.28
CA LYS A 289 13.72 -15.08 15.54
C LYS A 289 15.14 -15.61 15.72
N GLN A 290 15.38 -16.86 15.33
CA GLN A 290 16.73 -17.43 15.36
C GLN A 290 17.67 -16.69 14.41
N ALA A 291 17.25 -16.48 13.16
CA ALA A 291 18.03 -15.72 12.16
C ALA A 291 18.36 -14.29 12.64
N MET A 292 17.41 -13.64 13.33
CA MET A 292 17.61 -12.33 13.92
C MET A 292 18.67 -12.36 15.03
N ARG A 293 18.65 -13.37 15.91
CA ARG A 293 19.66 -13.53 16.97
C ARG A 293 21.05 -13.80 16.39
N GLU A 294 21.15 -14.54 15.29
CA GLU A 294 22.42 -14.83 14.61
C GLU A 294 23.10 -13.57 14.04
N VAL A 295 22.36 -12.51 13.75
CA VAL A 295 22.94 -11.21 13.38
C VAL A 295 23.15 -10.27 14.59
N GLY A 296 22.91 -10.77 15.80
CA GLY A 296 23.16 -10.04 17.05
C GLY A 296 22.03 -9.10 17.48
N LEU A 297 20.79 -9.32 16.99
CA LEU A 297 19.58 -8.62 17.43
C LEU A 297 18.75 -9.50 18.36
N ARG A 298 18.12 -8.88 19.35
CA ARG A 298 17.20 -9.56 20.27
C ARG A 298 15.78 -9.13 19.97
N PRO A 299 14.95 -10.01 19.33
CA PRO A 299 13.53 -9.70 19.10
C PRO A 299 12.85 -9.39 20.44
N HIS A 300 11.87 -8.47 20.41
CA HIS A 300 11.11 -7.98 21.56
C HIS A 300 11.90 -7.15 22.60
N LYS A 301 13.20 -6.95 22.40
CA LYS A 301 14.04 -6.18 23.31
C LYS A 301 14.76 -5.03 22.63
N ASP A 302 15.35 -5.28 21.47
CA ASP A 302 16.07 -4.25 20.71
C ASP A 302 15.14 -3.53 19.74
N LEU A 303 14.04 -4.19 19.32
CA LEU A 303 13.03 -3.69 18.41
C LEU A 303 11.73 -4.48 18.56
N ASP A 304 10.62 -3.88 18.10
CA ASP A 304 9.33 -4.58 17.99
C ASP A 304 9.42 -5.70 16.93
N PHE A 305 8.95 -6.89 17.28
CA PHE A 305 8.95 -8.04 16.37
C PHE A 305 7.54 -8.63 16.27
N GLY A 306 6.96 -8.60 15.07
CA GLY A 306 5.58 -8.95 14.81
C GLY A 306 5.39 -9.87 13.61
N ALA A 307 4.14 -10.10 13.27
CA ALA A 307 3.73 -10.95 12.15
C ALA A 307 2.65 -10.30 11.29
N SER A 308 2.63 -10.63 10.00
CA SER A 308 1.49 -10.38 9.12
C SER A 308 0.58 -11.59 9.09
N ILE A 309 -0.65 -11.44 9.55
CA ILE A 309 -1.66 -12.49 9.54
C ILE A 309 -2.39 -12.44 8.19
N GLU A 310 -2.01 -13.35 7.31
CA GLU A 310 -2.37 -13.37 5.88
C GLU A 310 -2.91 -14.73 5.43
N THR A 311 -2.83 -15.74 6.30
CA THR A 311 -3.30 -17.11 6.03
C THR A 311 -4.28 -17.58 7.09
N PRO A 312 -5.28 -18.41 6.75
CA PRO A 312 -6.16 -19.04 7.73
C PRO A 312 -5.41 -19.88 8.77
N SER A 313 -4.31 -20.55 8.39
CA SER A 313 -3.49 -21.29 9.32
C SER A 313 -2.94 -20.40 10.45
N ALA A 314 -2.35 -19.25 10.13
CA ALA A 314 -1.87 -18.30 11.13
C ALA A 314 -3.00 -17.76 12.04
N VAL A 315 -4.22 -17.64 11.53
CA VAL A 315 -5.39 -17.27 12.36
C VAL A 315 -5.72 -18.35 13.37
N PHE A 316 -5.76 -19.61 12.94
CA PHE A 316 -6.18 -20.72 13.83
C PHE A 316 -5.07 -21.20 14.77
N THR A 317 -3.81 -20.93 14.47
CA THR A 317 -2.67 -21.19 15.36
C THR A 317 -2.19 -19.91 16.08
N PHE A 318 -3.02 -18.87 16.15
CA PHE A 318 -2.63 -17.58 16.70
C PHE A 318 -2.21 -17.63 18.17
N ASP A 319 -2.82 -18.51 18.99
CA ASP A 319 -2.44 -18.71 20.39
C ASP A 319 -1.00 -19.25 20.54
N GLU A 320 -0.52 -19.98 19.57
CA GLU A 320 0.86 -20.47 19.53
C GLU A 320 1.82 -19.33 19.16
N LEU A 321 1.44 -18.46 18.22
CA LEU A 321 2.20 -17.24 17.92
C LEU A 321 2.28 -16.31 19.13
N VAL A 322 1.19 -16.15 19.88
CA VAL A 322 1.16 -15.37 21.13
C VAL A 322 2.14 -15.94 22.15
N ARG A 323 2.20 -17.27 22.33
CA ARG A 323 3.14 -17.92 23.24
C ARG A 323 4.61 -17.75 22.82
N GLU A 324 4.87 -17.65 21.50
CA GLU A 324 6.19 -17.30 20.98
C GLU A 324 6.59 -15.84 21.25
N GLY A 325 5.64 -14.99 21.58
CA GLY A 325 5.80 -13.56 21.81
C GLY A 325 5.59 -12.76 20.53
N LEU A 326 4.69 -11.79 20.60
CA LEU A 326 4.37 -10.84 19.54
C LEU A 326 4.23 -9.45 20.17
N ASP A 327 4.91 -8.44 19.61
CA ASP A 327 4.70 -7.05 20.04
C ASP A 327 3.52 -6.44 19.27
N PHE A 328 3.37 -6.82 18.01
CA PHE A 328 2.27 -6.38 17.15
C PHE A 328 1.95 -7.38 16.07
N VAL A 329 0.76 -7.24 15.50
CA VAL A 329 0.37 -7.95 14.26
C VAL A 329 -0.19 -6.99 13.23
N THR A 330 -0.03 -7.34 11.95
CA THR A 330 -0.71 -6.66 10.87
C THR A 330 -1.64 -7.62 10.14
N LEU A 331 -2.86 -7.20 9.89
CA LEU A 331 -3.87 -7.97 9.16
C LEU A 331 -3.72 -7.70 7.67
N GLY A 332 -3.27 -8.70 6.91
CA GLY A 332 -3.18 -8.64 5.45
C GLY A 332 -4.45 -9.16 4.80
N MET A 333 -5.55 -8.39 4.91
CA MET A 333 -6.89 -8.87 4.51
C MET A 333 -6.98 -9.35 3.07
N SER A 334 -6.18 -8.78 2.15
CA SER A 334 -6.23 -9.21 0.74
C SER A 334 -5.75 -10.65 0.55
N ASP A 335 -4.63 -11.01 1.16
CA ASP A 335 -4.08 -12.36 1.08
C ASP A 335 -4.89 -13.32 1.94
N LEU A 336 -5.33 -12.91 3.13
CA LEU A 336 -6.23 -13.69 3.97
C LEU A 336 -7.54 -14.02 3.23
N THR A 337 -8.14 -13.06 2.53
CA THR A 337 -9.37 -13.29 1.74
C THR A 337 -9.11 -14.26 0.60
N MET A 338 -8.00 -14.08 -0.12
CA MET A 338 -7.61 -14.98 -1.20
C MET A 338 -7.48 -16.43 -0.72
N CYS A 339 -6.79 -16.64 0.39
CA CYS A 339 -6.57 -17.97 0.97
C CYS A 339 -7.87 -18.54 1.57
N ALA A 340 -8.66 -17.72 2.28
CA ALA A 340 -9.89 -18.16 2.95
C ALA A 340 -11.00 -18.54 1.97
N LEU A 341 -11.13 -17.81 0.86
CA LEU A 341 -12.16 -18.06 -0.15
C LEU A 341 -11.66 -18.94 -1.32
N ALA A 342 -10.37 -19.31 -1.33
CA ALA A 342 -9.73 -20.04 -2.42
C ALA A 342 -9.93 -19.33 -3.79
N VAL A 343 -9.81 -18.01 -3.82
CA VAL A 343 -10.03 -17.16 -4.99
C VAL A 343 -8.75 -16.47 -5.40
N ASP A 344 -8.24 -16.77 -6.59
CA ASP A 344 -7.14 -16.01 -7.17
C ASP A 344 -7.58 -14.58 -7.52
N ARG A 345 -7.10 -13.60 -6.75
CA ARG A 345 -7.42 -12.17 -6.94
C ARG A 345 -6.92 -11.58 -8.27
N ARG A 346 -5.96 -12.25 -8.94
CA ARG A 346 -5.47 -11.89 -10.29
C ARG A 346 -6.29 -12.56 -11.41
N GLY A 347 -7.07 -13.57 -11.07
CA GLY A 347 -7.87 -14.35 -12.01
C GLY A 347 -9.13 -13.60 -12.44
N VAL A 348 -9.18 -13.07 -13.66
CA VAL A 348 -10.28 -12.24 -14.19
C VAL A 348 -11.66 -12.89 -14.00
N LYS A 349 -11.76 -14.20 -14.22
CA LYS A 349 -13.04 -14.93 -14.14
C LYS A 349 -13.53 -15.13 -12.72
N VAL A 350 -12.63 -15.24 -11.75
CA VAL A 350 -12.95 -15.55 -10.34
C VAL A 350 -12.88 -14.32 -9.43
N ALA A 351 -12.27 -13.23 -9.87
CA ALA A 351 -12.10 -12.00 -9.08
C ALA A 351 -13.43 -11.42 -8.55
N LYS A 352 -14.56 -11.69 -9.22
CA LYS A 352 -15.89 -11.30 -8.76
C LYS A 352 -16.30 -11.95 -7.43
N HIS A 353 -15.67 -13.06 -7.05
CA HIS A 353 -15.92 -13.76 -5.78
C HIS A 353 -14.99 -13.28 -4.65
N PHE A 354 -14.02 -12.42 -4.97
CA PHE A 354 -13.14 -11.83 -4.00
C PHE A 354 -13.86 -10.73 -3.21
N ASN A 355 -14.16 -11.01 -1.95
CA ASN A 355 -14.97 -10.13 -1.10
C ASN A 355 -14.31 -9.98 0.28
N LEU A 356 -13.70 -8.84 0.55
CA LEU A 356 -13.07 -8.51 1.84
C LEU A 356 -14.08 -8.46 3.00
N MET A 357 -15.35 -8.19 2.71
CA MET A 357 -16.45 -8.16 3.69
C MET A 357 -17.16 -9.52 3.85
N HIS A 358 -16.60 -10.59 3.30
CA HIS A 358 -17.19 -11.92 3.45
C HIS A 358 -17.27 -12.32 4.93
N PRO A 359 -18.41 -12.82 5.44
CA PRO A 359 -18.58 -13.12 6.86
C PRO A 359 -17.51 -14.05 7.45
N GLY A 360 -17.04 -15.04 6.68
CA GLY A 360 -15.96 -15.94 7.09
C GLY A 360 -14.63 -15.21 7.29
N VAL A 361 -14.30 -14.26 6.41
CA VAL A 361 -13.08 -13.45 6.53
C VAL A 361 -13.19 -12.52 7.74
N LEU A 362 -14.33 -11.84 7.92
CA LEU A 362 -14.55 -10.96 9.06
C LEU A 362 -14.46 -11.68 10.40
N LYS A 363 -14.97 -12.93 10.50
CA LYS A 363 -14.83 -13.74 11.72
C LYS A 363 -13.36 -14.08 12.04
N MET A 364 -12.54 -14.36 11.03
CA MET A 364 -11.11 -14.60 11.21
C MET A 364 -10.40 -13.35 11.73
N VAL A 365 -10.70 -12.20 11.12
CA VAL A 365 -10.15 -10.89 11.52
C VAL A 365 -10.57 -10.53 12.95
N GLU A 366 -11.86 -10.69 13.29
CA GLU A 366 -12.40 -10.45 14.64
C GLU A 366 -11.72 -11.34 15.68
N LEU A 367 -11.50 -12.61 15.37
CA LEU A 367 -10.82 -13.57 16.25
C LEU A 367 -9.39 -13.07 16.58
N VAL A 368 -8.62 -12.66 15.58
CA VAL A 368 -7.25 -12.17 15.79
C VAL A 368 -7.25 -10.87 16.61
N ILE A 369 -8.10 -9.89 16.26
CA ILE A 369 -8.18 -8.62 17.00
C ILE A 369 -8.54 -8.85 18.46
N ARG A 370 -9.53 -9.71 18.74
CA ARG A 370 -9.91 -10.04 20.11
C ARG A 370 -8.75 -10.66 20.89
N LYS A 371 -8.05 -11.64 20.30
CA LYS A 371 -6.89 -12.27 20.95
C LYS A 371 -5.73 -11.30 21.16
N CYS A 372 -5.53 -10.34 20.25
CA CYS A 372 -4.57 -9.26 20.44
C CYS A 372 -4.93 -8.43 21.67
N ASN A 373 -6.19 -8.00 21.79
CA ASN A 373 -6.66 -7.19 22.93
C ASN A 373 -6.54 -7.95 24.26
N GLU A 374 -6.87 -9.27 24.28
CA GLU A 374 -6.74 -10.14 25.45
C GLU A 374 -5.28 -10.28 25.93
N ASN A 375 -4.30 -10.13 25.02
CA ASN A 375 -2.88 -10.32 25.32
C ASN A 375 -2.04 -9.02 25.27
N GLY A 376 -2.66 -7.85 25.11
CA GLY A 376 -1.96 -6.56 25.04
C GLY A 376 -1.09 -6.39 23.78
N ILE A 377 -1.40 -7.11 22.71
CA ILE A 377 -0.68 -7.06 21.43
C ILE A 377 -1.32 -5.97 20.54
N GLU A 378 -0.53 -5.10 19.95
CA GLU A 378 -1.06 -4.10 19.01
C GLU A 378 -1.54 -4.76 17.73
N SER A 379 -2.81 -4.57 17.38
CA SER A 379 -3.39 -5.03 16.11
C SER A 379 -3.49 -3.87 15.11
N CYS A 380 -3.04 -4.10 13.88
CA CYS A 380 -3.05 -3.10 12.80
C CYS A 380 -3.60 -3.71 11.52
N ILE A 381 -4.44 -2.98 10.80
CA ILE A 381 -4.72 -3.32 9.40
C ILE A 381 -3.77 -2.56 8.48
N CYS A 382 -3.31 -3.20 7.42
CA CYS A 382 -2.51 -2.55 6.39
C CYS A 382 -3.01 -2.88 4.97
N GLY A 383 -2.38 -2.25 3.97
CA GLY A 383 -2.74 -2.47 2.58
C GLY A 383 -3.98 -1.70 2.13
N HIS A 384 -4.58 -2.16 1.02
CA HIS A 384 -5.68 -1.42 0.38
C HIS A 384 -6.97 -1.39 1.20
N ALA A 385 -7.23 -2.45 1.94
CA ALA A 385 -8.41 -2.57 2.82
C ALA A 385 -8.48 -1.48 3.91
N ALA A 386 -7.31 -0.99 4.36
CA ALA A 386 -7.21 0.10 5.33
C ALA A 386 -7.66 1.47 4.83
N SER A 387 -7.94 1.59 3.53
CA SER A 387 -8.47 2.82 2.90
C SER A 387 -9.97 2.72 2.57
N ASP A 388 -10.62 1.58 2.86
CA ASP A 388 -12.07 1.40 2.70
C ASP A 388 -12.80 1.74 4.00
N GLU A 389 -13.65 2.76 3.96
CA GLU A 389 -14.36 3.25 5.14
C GLU A 389 -15.30 2.21 5.77
N LYS A 390 -15.90 1.32 4.96
CA LYS A 390 -16.81 0.29 5.49
C LYS A 390 -16.03 -0.76 6.27
N ILE A 391 -14.88 -1.16 5.74
CA ILE A 391 -13.97 -2.09 6.40
C ILE A 391 -13.45 -1.45 7.69
N VAL A 392 -12.95 -0.21 7.62
CA VAL A 392 -12.42 0.53 8.78
C VAL A 392 -13.46 0.63 9.90
N ARG A 393 -14.70 1.02 9.61
CA ARG A 393 -15.79 1.06 10.60
C ARG A 393 -15.99 -0.30 11.27
N LYS A 394 -15.96 -1.39 10.50
CA LYS A 394 -16.13 -2.74 11.03
C LYS A 394 -14.96 -3.16 11.93
N LEU A 395 -13.74 -2.79 11.58
CA LEU A 395 -12.56 -3.06 12.41
C LEU A 395 -12.57 -2.28 13.73
N ILE A 396 -13.06 -1.04 13.71
CA ILE A 396 -13.28 -0.26 14.94
C ILE A 396 -14.32 -0.97 15.83
N GLU A 397 -15.39 -1.52 15.28
CA GLU A 397 -16.34 -2.34 16.05
C GLU A 397 -15.68 -3.54 16.72
N PHE A 398 -14.68 -4.17 16.07
CA PHE A 398 -13.92 -5.28 16.63
C PHE A 398 -12.86 -4.82 17.66
N GLY A 399 -12.55 -3.52 17.75
CA GLY A 399 -11.59 -2.98 18.70
C GLY A 399 -10.13 -3.02 18.21
N ILE A 400 -9.89 -2.83 16.93
CA ILE A 400 -8.54 -2.75 16.36
C ILE A 400 -7.75 -1.58 16.96
N SER A 401 -6.44 -1.76 17.19
CA SER A 401 -5.58 -0.75 17.83
C SER A 401 -5.08 0.32 16.87
N SER A 402 -4.86 -0.02 15.59
CA SER A 402 -4.35 0.94 14.61
C SER A 402 -4.78 0.62 13.17
N ILE A 403 -4.83 1.68 12.35
CA ILE A 403 -5.18 1.62 10.92
C ILE A 403 -4.03 2.20 10.12
N SER A 404 -3.36 1.40 9.30
CA SER A 404 -2.28 1.85 8.40
C SER A 404 -2.81 2.03 6.98
N THR A 405 -3.16 3.26 6.64
CA THR A 405 -3.80 3.64 5.37
C THR A 405 -2.80 4.18 4.35
N ASN A 406 -3.26 4.47 3.13
CA ASN A 406 -2.42 5.13 2.13
C ASN A 406 -2.23 6.62 2.44
N PRO A 407 -1.12 7.26 2.01
CA PRO A 407 -0.83 8.67 2.30
C PRO A 407 -1.95 9.64 1.94
N ASP A 408 -2.59 9.43 0.80
CA ASP A 408 -3.69 10.25 0.28
C ASP A 408 -5.02 10.07 1.03
N GLN A 409 -5.14 9.06 1.90
CA GLN A 409 -6.36 8.74 2.63
C GLN A 409 -6.28 9.06 4.13
N ILE A 410 -5.12 9.50 4.64
CA ILE A 410 -4.90 9.67 6.10
C ILE A 410 -5.98 10.53 6.74
N LEU A 411 -6.22 11.73 6.24
CA LEU A 411 -7.19 12.66 6.83
C LEU A 411 -8.62 12.11 6.75
N LYS A 412 -8.97 11.50 5.64
CA LYS A 412 -10.28 10.88 5.44
C LYS A 412 -10.51 9.72 6.41
N ILE A 413 -9.52 8.84 6.55
CA ILE A 413 -9.63 7.69 7.46
C ILE A 413 -9.59 8.14 8.91
N ARG A 414 -8.78 9.13 9.29
CA ARG A 414 -8.78 9.72 10.63
C ARG A 414 -10.17 10.23 11.03
N ARG A 415 -10.85 10.96 10.13
CA ARG A 415 -12.24 11.38 10.32
C ARG A 415 -13.21 10.20 10.43
N THR A 416 -13.04 9.18 9.58
CA THR A 416 -13.90 7.98 9.60
C THR A 416 -13.79 7.24 10.91
N VAL A 417 -12.57 7.07 11.44
CA VAL A 417 -12.29 6.41 12.72
C VAL A 417 -12.89 7.22 13.87
N TYR A 418 -12.62 8.52 13.94
CA TYR A 418 -13.19 9.41 14.96
C TYR A 418 -14.72 9.31 15.02
N ASN A 419 -15.40 9.36 13.86
CA ASN A 419 -16.84 9.24 13.80
C ASN A 419 -17.34 7.84 14.21
N ALA A 420 -16.60 6.79 13.90
CA ALA A 420 -16.96 5.42 14.26
C ALA A 420 -16.84 5.19 15.78
N GLU A 421 -15.79 5.72 16.41
CA GLU A 421 -15.58 5.67 17.86
C GLU A 421 -16.69 6.42 18.62
N ASN A 422 -17.01 7.64 18.19
CA ASN A 422 -18.08 8.44 18.80
C ASN A 422 -19.47 7.80 18.62
N GLY A 423 -19.74 7.21 17.46
CA GLY A 423 -20.96 6.46 17.23
C GLY A 423 -21.06 5.19 18.08
N ARG A 424 -19.95 4.57 18.47
CA ARG A 424 -19.90 3.44 19.41
C ARG A 424 -20.22 3.87 20.83
N ILE A 425 -19.64 5.01 21.26
CA ILE A 425 -19.90 5.59 22.59
C ILE A 425 -21.41 5.90 22.75
N MET A 426 -22.02 6.54 21.76
CA MET A 426 -23.45 6.90 21.80
C MET A 426 -24.37 5.66 21.85
N ARG A 427 -24.02 4.55 21.20
CA ARG A 427 -24.78 3.30 21.28
C ARG A 427 -24.61 2.59 22.63
N GLY A 428 -23.45 2.72 23.27
CA GLY A 428 -23.19 2.17 24.60
C GLY A 428 -23.99 2.85 25.72
N PHE A 429 -24.34 4.15 25.54
CA PHE A 429 -25.18 4.90 26.49
C PHE A 429 -26.69 4.79 26.24
N GLY A 430 -27.10 4.25 25.07
CA GLY A 430 -28.52 4.08 24.72
C GLY A 430 -29.15 2.73 25.10
N GLY A 431 -28.43 1.90 25.83
CA GLY A 431 -28.84 0.56 26.27
C GLY A 431 -29.01 0.45 27.80
N ILE A 432 -29.72 1.42 28.42
CA ILE A 432 -30.23 1.30 29.78
C ILE A 432 -31.77 1.35 29.72
#